data_99e02ceb9dbc113ccd0f605201ef1a87
#
_entry.id   99e02ceb9dbc113ccd0f605201ef1a87
#
_cell.length_a   1.000
_cell.length_b   1.000
_cell.length_c   1.000
_cell.angle_alpha   90.00
_cell.angle_beta   90.00
_cell.angle_gamma   90.00
#
_symmetry.space_group_name_H-M   'P 1'
#
loop_
_entity.id
_entity.type
_entity.pdbx_description
1 polymer ?
#
loop_
_entity_poly.entity_id
_entity_poly.type
_entity_poly.pdbx_seq_one_letter_code
_entity_poly.pdbx_strand_id
1 'polypeptide(L)'
;MIEIQEKAVATTGPSGYGPGEVPEWEYYSKCIQCGLCLNACPTYRELGLEMDSPRGRIYQIIQVERGRLPLGESFVRHIDSCLDCRACETACPSGVEYGRLVESARAQISRNYQRPGIGRRVRHLFFELIPDRRKLNRLGTLLWLFQKSGAEALIRKSAILKLFSKRLGNVVALSPRMEKPFFTERLGQVVKPEGEIRYRVAFFAGCIANLAFARLNDATVRVLARNGCEVVIPKAQGCCGALHVHAGIRDRARELAKQNIQAFLDGGFDFFITNAAGCGSVMKEYPLLFEHEDHEYYERAREFSSRVRDVTEFLADIEFDRNFGAIRARATYQDPCHLGHAQRIRSAPRQLLAAIPGLEFVELKESEVCCGSAGIYNVVQNEMAERLLKSKMQRVDETGAELILTANPGCLLQLRAGVSRSSRKRRVLHVVELLDEAYAVNKKTR
;
A
#
# COMPACT_ATOMS: atom_id res chain seq x y z
N MET A 1 -4.03 36.34 25.28
CA MET A 1 -4.01 36.11 23.85
C MET A 1 -2.72 36.69 23.30
N ILE A 2 -1.76 35.85 22.97
CA ILE A 2 -0.51 36.29 22.36
C ILE A 2 -0.78 36.28 20.86
N GLU A 3 -0.88 37.45 20.27
CA GLU A 3 -0.85 37.63 18.82
C GLU A 3 0.47 37.09 18.28
N ILE A 4 0.44 35.93 17.68
CA ILE A 4 1.52 35.44 16.84
C ILE A 4 1.43 36.23 15.53
N GLN A 5 2.12 37.38 15.51
CA GLN A 5 2.34 38.12 14.27
C GLN A 5 2.95 37.16 13.24
N GLU A 6 2.25 36.98 12.12
CA GLU A 6 2.75 36.45 10.86
C GLU A 6 3.96 37.27 10.40
N LYS A 7 5.12 37.01 10.97
CA LYS A 7 6.34 37.32 10.27
C LYS A 7 6.61 36.14 9.34
N ALA A 8 6.19 36.27 8.07
CA ALA A 8 6.84 35.58 6.97
C ALA A 8 8.34 35.78 7.19
N VAL A 9 9.01 34.74 7.72
CA VAL A 9 10.46 34.77 7.92
C VAL A 9 11.03 34.80 6.50
N ALA A 10 11.39 35.98 6.03
CA ALA A 10 12.02 36.19 4.75
C ALA A 10 13.16 35.18 4.60
N THR A 11 13.10 34.32 3.60
CA THR A 11 14.17 33.40 3.24
C THR A 11 15.38 34.25 2.90
N THR A 12 16.45 34.16 3.71
CA THR A 12 17.66 34.97 3.54
C THR A 12 18.56 34.47 2.40
N GLY A 13 18.09 33.54 1.57
CA GLY A 13 18.79 32.97 0.42
C GLY A 13 17.83 32.28 -0.56
N PRO A 14 18.31 31.91 -1.75
CA PRO A 14 17.51 31.11 -2.70
C PRO A 14 17.16 29.75 -2.08
N SER A 15 15.93 29.27 -2.35
CA SER A 15 15.52 27.94 -1.91
C SER A 15 16.50 26.86 -2.40
N GLY A 16 16.78 25.86 -1.55
CA GLY A 16 17.56 24.68 -1.93
C GLY A 16 16.79 23.70 -2.82
N TYR A 17 15.49 23.94 -3.03
CA TYR A 17 14.69 23.20 -3.99
C TYR A 17 14.86 23.76 -5.41
N GLY A 18 14.83 22.84 -6.39
CA GLY A 18 14.83 23.18 -7.81
C GLY A 18 13.41 23.33 -8.37
N PRO A 19 13.27 23.43 -9.71
CA PRO A 19 11.97 23.52 -10.37
C PRO A 19 11.05 22.32 -10.05
N GLY A 20 9.73 22.56 -10.04
CA GLY A 20 8.68 21.56 -9.82
C GLY A 20 7.98 21.74 -8.48
N GLU A 21 7.13 20.78 -8.13
CA GLU A 21 6.38 20.79 -6.87
C GLU A 21 7.32 20.82 -5.67
N VAL A 22 7.06 21.75 -4.75
CA VAL A 22 7.81 21.92 -3.49
C VAL A 22 6.93 21.57 -2.30
N PRO A 23 7.50 21.17 -1.15
CA PRO A 23 6.76 21.08 0.10
C PRO A 23 6.17 22.44 0.47
N GLU A 24 4.85 22.54 0.58
CA GLU A 24 4.18 23.79 0.84
C GLU A 24 4.15 24.14 2.32
N TRP A 25 4.22 25.44 2.61
CA TRP A 25 4.14 25.99 3.96
C TRP A 25 2.91 25.49 4.73
N GLU A 26 1.75 25.43 4.12
CA GLU A 26 0.50 25.03 4.74
C GLU A 26 0.55 23.63 5.34
N TYR A 27 1.32 22.71 4.76
CA TYR A 27 1.40 21.32 5.22
C TYR A 27 2.22 21.17 6.50
N TYR A 28 3.22 22.04 6.73
CA TYR A 28 4.10 21.94 7.89
C TYR A 28 3.92 23.08 8.92
N SER A 29 3.26 24.18 8.59
CA SER A 29 3.05 25.34 9.47
C SER A 29 2.33 24.97 10.78
N LYS A 30 1.46 23.95 10.72
CA LYS A 30 0.75 23.40 11.87
C LYS A 30 1.66 22.63 12.85
N CYS A 31 2.93 22.36 12.50
CA CYS A 31 3.83 21.57 13.34
C CYS A 31 4.41 22.38 14.50
N ILE A 32 3.96 22.12 15.71
CA ILE A 32 4.43 22.75 16.95
C ILE A 32 5.58 21.99 17.61
N GLN A 33 6.21 21.03 16.94
CA GLN A 33 7.37 20.24 17.40
C GLN A 33 7.13 19.44 18.70
N CYS A 34 5.89 19.16 19.12
CA CYS A 34 5.53 18.52 20.38
C CYS A 34 6.08 17.08 20.57
N GLY A 35 6.42 16.38 19.50
CA GLY A 35 7.01 15.03 19.54
C GLY A 35 6.03 13.87 19.67
N LEU A 36 4.71 14.07 19.71
CA LEU A 36 3.73 12.98 19.80
C LEU A 36 3.80 11.98 18.64
N CYS A 37 4.28 12.43 17.48
CA CYS A 37 4.50 11.59 16.31
C CYS A 37 5.69 10.62 16.42
N LEU A 38 6.59 10.81 17.40
CA LEU A 38 7.82 10.01 17.57
C LEU A 38 7.49 8.53 17.86
N ASN A 39 6.60 8.30 18.83
CA ASN A 39 6.19 6.95 19.25
C ASN A 39 5.42 6.19 18.16
N ALA A 40 4.77 6.91 17.24
CA ALA A 40 4.07 6.31 16.12
C ALA A 40 5.00 5.99 14.93
N CYS A 41 6.21 6.57 14.90
CA CYS A 41 7.12 6.43 13.76
C CYS A 41 7.96 5.16 13.85
N PRO A 42 7.80 4.19 12.89
CA PRO A 42 8.56 2.94 12.93
C PRO A 42 10.07 3.16 12.84
N THR A 43 10.55 4.10 12.00
CA THR A 43 11.99 4.35 11.83
C THR A 43 12.60 4.98 13.08
N TYR A 44 11.89 5.88 13.74
CA TYR A 44 12.36 6.46 14.99
C TYR A 44 12.39 5.42 16.12
N ARG A 45 11.37 4.57 16.23
CA ARG A 45 11.32 3.49 17.24
C ARG A 45 12.48 2.50 17.11
N GLU A 46 12.92 2.23 15.90
CA GLU A 46 14.03 1.28 15.62
C GLU A 46 15.41 1.91 15.75
N LEU A 47 15.57 3.19 15.42
CA LEU A 47 16.87 3.85 15.32
C LEU A 47 17.15 4.80 16.48
N GLY A 48 16.13 5.39 17.10
CA GLY A 48 16.28 6.46 18.11
C GLY A 48 16.86 7.77 17.54
N LEU A 49 16.93 7.92 16.23
CA LEU A 49 17.53 9.08 15.57
C LEU A 49 16.46 10.12 15.25
N GLU A 50 16.64 11.33 15.79
CA GLU A 50 15.70 12.44 15.54
C GLU A 50 15.56 12.75 14.06
N MET A 51 16.64 12.70 13.28
CA MET A 51 16.61 12.98 11.84
C MET A 51 15.75 11.97 11.04
N ASP A 52 15.50 10.78 11.60
CA ASP A 52 14.63 9.75 11.04
C ASP A 52 13.24 9.73 11.67
N SER A 53 12.90 10.78 12.45
CA SER A 53 11.57 11.03 12.99
C SER A 53 10.72 11.90 12.04
N PRO A 54 9.38 11.94 12.20
CA PRO A 54 8.54 12.82 11.38
C PRO A 54 8.90 14.30 11.57
N ARG A 55 9.01 14.77 12.82
CA ARG A 55 9.36 16.17 13.08
C ARG A 55 10.77 16.52 12.64
N GLY A 56 11.72 15.59 12.77
CA GLY A 56 13.09 15.77 12.29
C GLY A 56 13.16 15.88 10.77
N ARG A 57 12.35 15.10 10.03
CA ARG A 57 12.23 15.23 8.58
C ARG A 57 11.54 16.54 8.18
N ILE A 58 10.49 16.97 8.88
CA ILE A 58 9.88 18.30 8.69
C ILE A 58 10.94 19.38 8.86
N TYR A 59 11.74 19.30 9.92
CA TYR A 59 12.83 20.28 10.15
C TYR A 59 13.82 20.31 8.96
N GLN A 60 14.26 19.14 8.46
CA GLN A 60 15.15 19.06 7.31
C GLN A 60 14.51 19.66 6.05
N ILE A 61 13.23 19.37 5.78
CA ILE A 61 12.46 19.93 4.67
C ILE A 61 12.48 21.45 4.72
N ILE A 62 12.20 22.05 5.89
CA ILE A 62 12.25 23.48 6.11
C ILE A 62 13.67 24.05 5.91
N GLN A 63 14.72 23.33 6.35
CA GLN A 63 16.09 23.83 6.17
C GLN A 63 16.53 23.78 4.70
N VAL A 64 16.06 22.81 3.90
CA VAL A 64 16.28 22.81 2.44
C VAL A 64 15.55 23.97 1.80
N GLU A 65 14.29 24.21 2.14
CA GLU A 65 13.52 25.33 1.62
C GLU A 65 14.20 26.69 1.89
N ARG A 66 14.79 26.85 3.08
CA ARG A 66 15.51 28.06 3.48
C ARG A 66 16.94 28.17 2.90
N GLY A 67 17.37 27.23 2.05
CA GLY A 67 18.71 27.19 1.50
C GLY A 67 19.84 26.93 2.52
N ARG A 68 19.48 26.48 3.74
CA ARG A 68 20.46 26.20 4.82
C ARG A 68 20.96 24.77 4.80
N LEU A 69 20.23 23.87 4.17
CA LEU A 69 20.61 22.48 3.92
C LEU A 69 20.53 22.20 2.42
N PRO A 70 21.58 21.65 1.79
CA PRO A 70 21.49 21.29 0.37
C PRO A 70 20.59 20.07 0.18
N LEU A 71 19.95 19.98 -1.00
CA LEU A 71 19.25 18.77 -1.47
C LEU A 71 20.31 17.71 -1.85
N GLY A 72 21.01 17.21 -0.85
CA GLY A 72 22.16 16.32 -0.98
C GLY A 72 21.94 14.93 -0.39
N GLU A 73 22.98 14.11 -0.40
CA GLU A 73 22.93 12.71 0.02
C GLU A 73 22.36 12.50 1.43
N SER A 74 22.73 13.35 2.39
CA SER A 74 22.25 13.24 3.78
C SER A 74 20.72 13.43 3.86
N PHE A 75 20.20 14.49 3.24
CA PHE A 75 18.76 14.75 3.18
C PHE A 75 18.03 13.60 2.50
N VAL A 76 18.52 13.18 1.33
CA VAL A 76 17.92 12.07 0.56
C VAL A 76 17.86 10.79 1.37
N ARG A 77 18.92 10.45 2.12
CA ARG A 77 18.96 9.26 2.96
C ARG A 77 17.85 9.26 4.02
N HIS A 78 17.64 10.39 4.71
CA HIS A 78 16.62 10.48 5.76
C HIS A 78 15.19 10.51 5.19
N ILE A 79 14.96 11.14 4.05
CA ILE A 79 13.66 11.12 3.37
C ILE A 79 13.36 9.73 2.79
N ASP A 80 14.34 9.05 2.19
CA ASP A 80 14.19 7.69 1.63
C ASP A 80 14.00 6.62 2.72
N SER A 81 14.48 6.85 3.94
CA SER A 81 14.27 5.93 5.07
C SER A 81 12.84 5.96 5.60
N CYS A 82 12.02 6.94 5.24
CA CYS A 82 10.61 7.00 5.60
C CYS A 82 9.80 5.92 4.86
N LEU A 83 8.93 5.18 5.59
CA LEU A 83 8.01 4.19 5.01
C LEU A 83 6.78 4.82 4.36
N ASP A 84 6.53 6.09 4.59
CA ASP A 84 5.28 6.77 4.18
C ASP A 84 4.01 6.06 4.70
N CYS A 85 4.09 5.57 5.93
CA CYS A 85 3.00 4.79 6.55
C CYS A 85 1.89 5.65 7.15
N ARG A 86 2.07 6.97 7.20
CA ARG A 86 1.10 7.95 7.71
C ARG A 86 0.69 7.80 9.19
N ALA A 87 1.35 6.93 9.98
CA ALA A 87 1.05 6.77 11.41
C ALA A 87 1.26 8.06 12.21
N CYS A 88 2.21 8.89 11.79
CA CYS A 88 2.49 10.20 12.39
C CYS A 88 1.35 11.21 12.18
N GLU A 89 0.57 11.12 11.09
CA GLU A 89 -0.61 11.95 10.87
C GLU A 89 -1.73 11.59 11.83
N THR A 90 -1.97 10.29 12.04
CA THR A 90 -2.97 9.82 13.02
C THR A 90 -2.61 10.23 14.44
N ALA A 91 -1.31 10.29 14.76
CA ALA A 91 -0.81 10.69 16.08
C ALA A 91 -0.68 12.21 16.28
N CYS A 92 -0.86 13.00 15.20
CA CYS A 92 -0.66 14.45 15.25
C CYS A 92 -1.93 15.18 15.70
N PRO A 93 -1.94 15.84 16.88
CA PRO A 93 -3.11 16.61 17.32
C PRO A 93 -3.31 17.90 16.50
N SER A 94 -2.24 18.41 15.88
CA SER A 94 -2.27 19.65 15.08
C SER A 94 -2.65 19.40 13.61
N GLY A 95 -2.87 18.14 13.20
CA GLY A 95 -3.32 17.82 11.86
C GLY A 95 -2.29 18.12 10.75
N VAL A 96 -1.00 17.87 11.00
CA VAL A 96 0.04 18.00 9.98
C VAL A 96 -0.16 16.95 8.88
N GLU A 97 -0.21 17.37 7.63
CA GLU A 97 -0.37 16.51 6.45
C GLU A 97 1.00 15.97 5.98
N TYR A 98 1.61 15.14 6.81
CA TYR A 98 2.98 14.68 6.63
C TYR A 98 3.20 13.91 5.32
N GLY A 99 2.21 13.16 4.85
CA GLY A 99 2.29 12.44 3.57
C GLY A 99 2.51 13.38 2.39
N ARG A 100 1.80 14.50 2.33
CA ARG A 100 2.01 15.53 1.31
C ARG A 100 3.46 16.05 1.36
N LEU A 101 3.98 16.30 2.56
CA LEU A 101 5.35 16.79 2.74
C LEU A 101 6.40 15.81 2.23
N VAL A 102 6.31 14.54 2.64
CA VAL A 102 7.31 13.54 2.25
C VAL A 102 7.24 13.21 0.77
N GLU A 103 6.05 13.20 0.18
CA GLU A 103 5.85 12.97 -1.25
C GLU A 103 6.36 14.14 -2.10
N SER A 104 6.10 15.40 -1.69
CA SER A 104 6.65 16.58 -2.36
C SER A 104 8.17 16.64 -2.23
N ALA A 105 8.73 16.32 -1.06
CA ALA A 105 10.18 16.22 -0.89
C ALA A 105 10.78 15.13 -1.80
N ARG A 106 10.10 13.98 -1.95
CA ARG A 106 10.51 12.92 -2.88
C ARG A 106 10.37 13.33 -4.34
N ALA A 107 9.39 14.16 -4.69
CA ALA A 107 9.26 14.72 -6.04
C ALA A 107 10.46 15.61 -6.37
N GLN A 108 10.87 16.48 -5.45
CA GLN A 108 12.08 17.28 -5.57
C GLN A 108 13.35 16.41 -5.69
N ILE A 109 13.49 15.38 -4.87
CA ILE A 109 14.61 14.42 -4.95
C ILE A 109 14.60 13.70 -6.30
N SER A 110 13.45 13.25 -6.76
CA SER A 110 13.34 12.51 -8.03
C SER A 110 13.74 13.36 -9.24
N ARG A 111 13.41 14.65 -9.21
CA ARG A 111 13.65 15.60 -10.31
C ARG A 111 15.04 16.22 -10.27
N ASN A 112 15.51 16.62 -9.10
CA ASN A 112 16.67 17.48 -8.95
C ASN A 112 17.91 16.81 -8.34
N TYR A 113 17.79 15.59 -7.77
CA TYR A 113 18.93 14.86 -7.22
C TYR A 113 19.37 13.71 -8.12
N GLN A 114 20.63 13.73 -8.54
CA GLN A 114 21.22 12.65 -9.34
C GLN A 114 21.69 11.51 -8.47
N ARG A 115 20.89 10.44 -8.39
CA ARG A 115 21.29 9.21 -7.67
C ARG A 115 22.49 8.57 -8.34
N PRO A 116 23.55 8.18 -7.60
CA PRO A 116 24.73 7.58 -8.17
C PRO A 116 24.48 6.13 -8.65
N GLY A 117 25.28 5.72 -9.64
CA GLY A 117 25.51 4.33 -9.99
C GLY A 117 24.38 3.61 -10.76
N ILE A 118 24.54 2.28 -10.81
CA ILE A 118 23.64 1.36 -11.55
C ILE A 118 22.23 1.35 -10.97
N GLY A 119 22.07 1.68 -9.69
CA GLY A 119 20.78 1.75 -9.01
C GLY A 119 19.78 2.70 -9.68
N ARG A 120 20.25 3.79 -10.30
CA ARG A 120 19.40 4.72 -11.05
C ARG A 120 18.76 4.04 -12.27
N ARG A 121 19.55 3.26 -13.05
CA ARG A 121 19.06 2.56 -14.25
C ARG A 121 18.07 1.45 -13.89
N VAL A 122 18.38 0.67 -12.85
CA VAL A 122 17.50 -0.39 -12.34
C VAL A 122 16.18 0.20 -11.83
N ARG A 123 16.25 1.30 -11.09
CA ARG A 123 15.07 2.03 -10.61
C ARG A 123 14.21 2.54 -11.78
N HIS A 124 14.81 3.19 -12.75
CA HIS A 124 14.11 3.69 -13.94
C HIS A 124 13.42 2.53 -14.69
N LEU A 125 14.15 1.46 -14.99
CA LEU A 125 13.60 0.29 -15.67
C LEU A 125 12.43 -0.34 -14.89
N PHE A 126 12.53 -0.41 -13.57
CA PHE A 126 11.46 -0.93 -12.71
C PHE A 126 10.18 -0.09 -12.82
N PHE A 127 10.29 1.24 -12.71
CA PHE A 127 9.13 2.13 -12.78
C PHE A 127 8.50 2.19 -14.18
N GLU A 128 9.26 1.98 -15.24
CA GLU A 128 8.73 1.83 -16.60
C GLU A 128 8.08 0.45 -16.85
N LEU A 129 8.57 -0.59 -16.18
CA LEU A 129 8.06 -1.96 -16.34
C LEU A 129 6.70 -2.17 -15.66
N ILE A 130 6.54 -1.64 -14.43
CA ILE A 130 5.35 -1.91 -13.60
C ILE A 130 4.03 -1.47 -14.26
N PRO A 131 3.91 -0.30 -14.92
CA PRO A 131 2.69 0.10 -15.59
C PRO A 131 2.42 -0.64 -16.91
N ASP A 132 3.46 -1.19 -17.54
CA ASP A 132 3.33 -1.89 -18.81
C ASP A 132 2.81 -3.33 -18.62
N ARG A 133 1.49 -3.48 -18.72
CA ARG A 133 0.82 -4.78 -18.54
C ARG A 133 1.39 -5.89 -19.42
N ARG A 134 1.78 -5.58 -20.68
CA ARG A 134 2.30 -6.61 -21.61
C ARG A 134 3.67 -7.12 -21.16
N LYS A 135 4.57 -6.20 -20.82
CA LYS A 135 5.92 -6.54 -20.33
C LYS A 135 5.82 -7.25 -18.97
N LEU A 136 4.96 -6.76 -18.09
CA LEU A 136 4.76 -7.32 -16.76
C LEU A 136 4.19 -8.76 -16.85
N ASN A 137 3.24 -9.04 -17.74
CA ASN A 137 2.71 -10.39 -17.98
C ASN A 137 3.76 -11.34 -18.55
N ARG A 138 4.61 -10.87 -19.48
CA ARG A 138 5.74 -11.67 -20.00
C ARG A 138 6.71 -12.03 -18.89
N LEU A 139 7.12 -11.05 -18.09
CA LEU A 139 8.00 -11.29 -16.93
C LEU A 139 7.35 -12.25 -15.93
N GLY A 140 6.06 -12.04 -15.60
CA GLY A 140 5.31 -12.94 -14.73
C GLY A 140 5.25 -14.37 -15.25
N THR A 141 5.11 -14.56 -16.57
CA THR A 141 5.13 -15.89 -17.19
C THR A 141 6.50 -16.54 -17.07
N LEU A 142 7.59 -15.80 -17.35
CA LEU A 142 8.96 -16.30 -17.17
C LEU A 142 9.24 -16.69 -15.71
N LEU A 143 8.82 -15.85 -14.77
CA LEU A 143 8.97 -16.14 -13.36
C LEU A 143 8.14 -17.35 -12.92
N TRP A 144 6.91 -17.49 -13.44
CA TRP A 144 6.08 -18.67 -13.19
C TRP A 144 6.72 -19.96 -13.72
N LEU A 145 7.29 -19.94 -14.95
CA LEU A 145 8.01 -21.09 -15.50
C LEU A 145 9.22 -21.45 -14.64
N PHE A 146 10.00 -20.45 -14.22
CA PHE A 146 11.13 -20.63 -13.32
C PHE A 146 10.70 -21.24 -11.96
N GLN A 147 9.58 -20.78 -11.41
CA GLN A 147 9.03 -21.35 -10.16
C GLN A 147 8.51 -22.78 -10.37
N LYS A 148 7.82 -23.03 -11.47
CA LYS A 148 7.26 -24.36 -11.82
C LYS A 148 8.35 -25.39 -12.12
N SER A 149 9.47 -24.99 -12.70
CA SER A 149 10.61 -25.89 -13.00
C SER A 149 11.33 -26.42 -11.76
N GLY A 150 11.05 -25.88 -10.59
CA GLY A 150 11.76 -26.20 -9.35
C GLY A 150 13.13 -25.52 -9.21
N ALA A 151 13.59 -24.78 -10.21
CA ALA A 151 14.88 -24.09 -10.17
C ALA A 151 14.95 -23.08 -9.02
N GLU A 152 13.84 -22.38 -8.70
CA GLU A 152 13.75 -21.51 -7.53
C GLU A 152 13.99 -22.29 -6.23
N ALA A 153 13.37 -23.45 -6.07
CA ALA A 153 13.52 -24.28 -4.87
C ALA A 153 14.96 -24.81 -4.73
N LEU A 154 15.59 -25.17 -5.84
CA LEU A 154 16.99 -25.59 -5.86
C LEU A 154 17.92 -24.46 -5.44
N ILE A 155 17.73 -23.25 -5.99
CA ILE A 155 18.51 -22.06 -5.64
C ILE A 155 18.29 -21.69 -4.15
N ARG A 156 17.05 -21.75 -3.65
CA ARG A 156 16.74 -21.47 -2.24
C ARG A 156 17.38 -22.47 -1.28
N LYS A 157 17.47 -23.75 -1.67
CA LYS A 157 18.12 -24.82 -0.86
C LYS A 157 19.64 -24.80 -0.98
N SER A 158 20.18 -24.30 -2.07
CA SER A 158 21.63 -24.23 -2.29
C SER A 158 22.26 -23.18 -1.39
N ALA A 159 23.44 -23.48 -0.85
CA ALA A 159 24.26 -22.53 -0.09
C ALA A 159 24.72 -21.32 -0.93
N ILE A 160 24.53 -21.35 -2.24
CA ILE A 160 24.94 -20.33 -3.21
C ILE A 160 24.37 -18.95 -2.84
N LEU A 161 23.08 -18.86 -2.46
CA LEU A 161 22.51 -17.59 -2.04
C LEU A 161 23.14 -17.04 -0.75
N LYS A 162 23.58 -17.92 0.16
CA LYS A 162 24.26 -17.50 1.39
C LYS A 162 25.67 -17.00 1.12
N LEU A 163 26.33 -17.49 0.05
CA LEU A 163 27.65 -17.05 -0.37
C LEU A 163 27.63 -15.63 -0.96
N PHE A 164 26.54 -15.24 -1.69
CA PHE A 164 26.49 -13.95 -2.39
C PHE A 164 26.03 -12.78 -1.51
N SER A 165 25.08 -12.88 -0.66
CA SER A 165 24.75 -11.98 0.47
C SER A 165 23.44 -12.35 1.18
N LYS A 166 23.35 -12.03 2.51
CA LYS A 166 22.09 -12.13 3.27
C LYS A 166 20.96 -11.31 2.63
N ARG A 167 21.29 -10.15 2.06
CA ARG A 167 20.35 -9.25 1.39
C ARG A 167 19.70 -9.92 0.18
N LEU A 168 20.47 -10.62 -0.65
CA LEU A 168 19.92 -11.33 -1.81
C LEU A 168 18.98 -12.45 -1.40
N GLY A 169 19.32 -13.20 -0.36
CA GLY A 169 18.45 -14.23 0.22
C GLY A 169 17.12 -13.68 0.71
N ASN A 170 17.14 -12.53 1.39
CA ASN A 170 15.93 -11.86 1.87
C ASN A 170 15.04 -11.36 0.70
N VAL A 171 15.63 -10.75 -0.33
CA VAL A 171 14.91 -10.28 -1.52
C VAL A 171 14.25 -11.45 -2.26
N VAL A 172 14.96 -12.58 -2.40
CA VAL A 172 14.39 -13.80 -3.01
C VAL A 172 13.25 -14.38 -2.17
N ALA A 173 13.32 -14.27 -0.83
CA ALA A 173 12.23 -14.70 0.04
C ALA A 173 10.97 -13.84 -0.11
N LEU A 174 11.11 -12.58 -0.54
CA LEU A 174 10.01 -11.65 -0.83
C LEU A 174 9.44 -11.83 -2.25
N SER A 175 10.05 -12.69 -3.10
CA SER A 175 9.54 -12.94 -4.45
C SER A 175 8.14 -13.55 -4.37
N PRO A 176 7.12 -12.92 -4.98
CA PRO A 176 5.77 -13.46 -4.96
C PRO A 176 5.69 -14.73 -5.80
N ARG A 177 4.84 -15.65 -5.40
CA ARG A 177 4.48 -16.79 -6.25
C ARG A 177 3.51 -16.33 -7.33
N MET A 178 3.83 -16.64 -8.58
CA MET A 178 2.97 -16.31 -9.70
C MET A 178 1.79 -17.31 -9.76
N GLU A 179 0.58 -16.78 -9.92
CA GLU A 179 -0.67 -17.54 -9.94
C GLU A 179 -1.26 -17.55 -11.35
N LYS A 180 -1.15 -18.66 -12.09
CA LYS A 180 -1.82 -18.84 -13.39
C LYS A 180 -3.13 -19.63 -13.24
N PRO A 181 -4.17 -19.29 -14.04
CA PRO A 181 -4.22 -18.20 -15.01
C PRO A 181 -4.09 -16.83 -14.34
N PHE A 182 -3.45 -15.86 -15.02
CA PHE A 182 -3.37 -14.51 -14.50
C PHE A 182 -4.74 -13.84 -14.53
N PHE A 183 -5.05 -13.03 -13.50
CA PHE A 183 -6.34 -12.34 -13.45
C PHE A 183 -6.52 -11.33 -14.61
N THR A 184 -5.45 -10.94 -15.29
CA THR A 184 -5.51 -10.14 -16.52
C THR A 184 -6.39 -10.74 -17.61
N GLU A 185 -6.62 -12.05 -17.59
CA GLU A 185 -7.51 -12.75 -18.55
C GLU A 185 -9.00 -12.44 -18.29
N ARG A 186 -9.33 -11.92 -17.11
CA ARG A 186 -10.69 -11.49 -16.75
C ARG A 186 -11.00 -10.03 -17.07
N LEU A 187 -10.02 -9.25 -17.52
CA LEU A 187 -10.24 -7.86 -17.88
C LEU A 187 -11.26 -7.73 -19.03
N GLY A 188 -12.27 -6.90 -18.81
CA GLY A 188 -13.42 -6.73 -19.73
C GLY A 188 -14.60 -7.64 -19.41
N GLN A 189 -14.50 -8.54 -18.42
CA GLN A 189 -15.62 -9.38 -18.01
C GLN A 189 -16.58 -8.64 -17.10
N VAL A 190 -17.85 -9.07 -17.14
CA VAL A 190 -18.92 -8.68 -16.23
C VAL A 190 -19.39 -9.93 -15.49
N VAL A 191 -19.38 -9.89 -14.17
CA VAL A 191 -19.88 -10.97 -13.32
C VAL A 191 -21.16 -10.51 -12.64
N LYS A 192 -22.27 -11.19 -12.93
CA LYS A 192 -23.57 -10.90 -12.33
C LYS A 192 -23.71 -11.55 -10.96
N PRO A 193 -24.48 -10.96 -10.04
CA PRO A 193 -24.83 -11.60 -8.76
C PRO A 193 -25.73 -12.83 -8.99
N GLU A 194 -25.81 -13.69 -7.97
CA GLU A 194 -26.72 -14.86 -7.95
C GLU A 194 -28.21 -14.46 -7.75
N GLY A 195 -28.50 -13.17 -7.49
CA GLY A 195 -29.83 -12.64 -7.23
C GLY A 195 -30.02 -11.26 -7.85
N GLU A 196 -30.79 -10.40 -7.18
CA GLU A 196 -31.04 -9.03 -7.62
C GLU A 196 -29.76 -8.20 -7.65
N ILE A 197 -29.62 -7.36 -8.68
CA ILE A 197 -28.51 -6.39 -8.76
C ILE A 197 -28.84 -5.22 -7.84
N ARG A 198 -28.09 -5.12 -6.74
CA ARG A 198 -28.19 -4.02 -5.77
C ARG A 198 -27.24 -2.88 -6.09
N TYR A 199 -26.06 -3.23 -6.62
CA TYR A 199 -24.99 -2.29 -6.94
C TYR A 199 -24.30 -2.69 -8.23
N ARG A 200 -23.88 -1.71 -9.02
CA ARG A 200 -23.02 -1.91 -10.18
C ARG A 200 -21.64 -1.37 -9.87
N VAL A 201 -20.68 -2.25 -9.64
CA VAL A 201 -19.35 -1.87 -9.17
C VAL A 201 -18.28 -2.16 -10.20
N ALA A 202 -17.28 -1.27 -10.30
CA ALA A 202 -16.07 -1.54 -11.06
C ALA A 202 -14.98 -2.06 -10.13
N PHE A 203 -14.38 -3.22 -10.47
CA PHE A 203 -13.31 -3.80 -9.69
C PHE A 203 -11.95 -3.39 -10.23
N PHE A 204 -11.13 -2.77 -9.38
CA PHE A 204 -9.74 -2.43 -9.66
C PHE A 204 -8.82 -3.60 -9.28
N ALA A 205 -8.31 -4.30 -10.29
CA ALA A 205 -7.55 -5.54 -10.11
C ALA A 205 -6.06 -5.33 -9.77
N GLY A 206 -5.54 -4.11 -9.97
CA GLY A 206 -4.14 -3.76 -9.71
C GLY A 206 -3.14 -4.28 -10.76
N CYS A 207 -1.86 -3.97 -10.58
CA CYS A 207 -0.80 -4.43 -11.48
C CYS A 207 -0.16 -5.74 -10.99
N ILE A 208 0.47 -5.75 -9.82
CA ILE A 208 1.11 -6.93 -9.24
C ILE A 208 0.07 -7.97 -8.79
N ALA A 209 -1.09 -7.52 -8.28
CA ALA A 209 -2.15 -8.41 -7.83
C ALA A 209 -2.72 -9.27 -8.99
N ASN A 210 -2.74 -8.76 -10.20
CA ASN A 210 -3.12 -9.53 -11.39
C ASN A 210 -2.27 -10.79 -11.62
N LEU A 211 -1.02 -10.80 -11.18
CA LEU A 211 -0.07 -11.89 -11.45
C LEU A 211 0.14 -12.79 -10.23
N ALA A 212 0.28 -12.18 -9.07
CA ALA A 212 0.71 -12.85 -7.85
C ALA A 212 -0.42 -13.11 -6.85
N PHE A 213 -1.59 -12.55 -7.09
CA PHE A 213 -2.77 -12.64 -6.24
C PHE A 213 -4.05 -12.80 -7.07
N ALA A 214 -3.96 -13.58 -8.16
CA ALA A 214 -5.10 -13.83 -9.04
C ALA A 214 -6.27 -14.47 -8.27
N ARG A 215 -5.98 -15.41 -7.35
CA ARG A 215 -6.98 -16.06 -6.50
C ARG A 215 -7.67 -15.10 -5.54
N LEU A 216 -6.91 -14.14 -4.96
CA LEU A 216 -7.48 -13.10 -4.13
C LEU A 216 -8.43 -12.19 -4.95
N ASN A 217 -8.04 -11.81 -6.16
CA ASN A 217 -8.91 -11.04 -7.05
C ASN A 217 -10.17 -11.82 -7.42
N ASP A 218 -10.04 -13.12 -7.71
CA ASP A 218 -11.18 -14.02 -7.96
C ASP A 218 -12.10 -14.13 -6.74
N ALA A 219 -11.54 -14.29 -5.55
CA ALA A 219 -12.30 -14.31 -4.30
C ALA A 219 -13.04 -12.98 -4.07
N THR A 220 -12.38 -11.85 -4.37
CA THR A 220 -13.01 -10.52 -4.26
C THR A 220 -14.23 -10.41 -5.17
N VAL A 221 -14.11 -10.84 -6.44
CA VAL A 221 -15.23 -10.82 -7.40
C VAL A 221 -16.36 -11.72 -6.92
N ARG A 222 -16.07 -12.94 -6.42
CA ARG A 222 -17.12 -13.84 -5.90
C ARG A 222 -17.83 -13.27 -4.67
N VAL A 223 -17.07 -12.72 -3.72
CA VAL A 223 -17.64 -12.09 -2.52
C VAL A 223 -18.54 -10.91 -2.87
N LEU A 224 -18.10 -10.03 -3.79
CA LEU A 224 -18.92 -8.91 -4.26
C LEU A 224 -20.19 -9.40 -4.97
N ALA A 225 -20.08 -10.36 -5.89
CA ALA A 225 -21.24 -10.93 -6.59
C ALA A 225 -22.22 -11.59 -5.61
N ARG A 226 -21.73 -12.31 -4.60
CA ARG A 226 -22.54 -12.89 -3.52
C ARG A 226 -23.35 -11.82 -2.77
N ASN A 227 -22.81 -10.62 -2.66
CA ASN A 227 -23.42 -9.50 -1.96
C ASN A 227 -24.26 -8.58 -2.88
N GLY A 228 -24.77 -9.09 -3.99
CA GLY A 228 -25.68 -8.37 -4.88
C GLY A 228 -24.99 -7.38 -5.83
N CYS A 229 -23.69 -7.52 -6.06
CA CYS A 229 -22.97 -6.64 -6.98
C CYS A 229 -22.87 -7.24 -8.39
N GLU A 230 -23.28 -6.47 -9.39
CA GLU A 230 -22.80 -6.66 -10.76
C GLU A 230 -21.36 -6.14 -10.82
N VAL A 231 -20.38 -7.04 -10.94
CA VAL A 231 -18.96 -6.69 -10.90
C VAL A 231 -18.41 -6.57 -12.32
N VAL A 232 -18.08 -5.36 -12.73
CA VAL A 232 -17.40 -5.09 -14.00
C VAL A 232 -15.91 -4.96 -13.76
N ILE A 233 -15.10 -5.59 -14.61
CA ILE A 233 -13.64 -5.51 -14.54
C ILE A 233 -13.15 -4.67 -15.74
N PRO A 234 -13.00 -3.34 -15.63
CA PRO A 234 -12.69 -2.49 -16.78
C PRO A 234 -11.44 -2.92 -17.51
N LYS A 235 -11.52 -3.07 -18.84
CA LYS A 235 -10.38 -3.50 -19.67
C LYS A 235 -9.28 -2.45 -19.73
N ALA A 236 -9.67 -1.16 -19.71
CA ALA A 236 -8.76 -0.03 -19.85
C ALA A 236 -8.04 0.37 -18.56
N GLN A 237 -8.37 -0.23 -17.41
CA GLN A 237 -7.68 0.05 -16.15
C GLN A 237 -6.17 -0.22 -16.25
N GLY A 238 -5.38 0.59 -15.54
CA GLY A 238 -3.93 0.47 -15.49
C GLY A 238 -3.38 0.22 -14.08
N CYS A 239 -2.13 0.61 -13.85
CA CYS A 239 -1.56 0.69 -12.51
C CYS A 239 -2.16 1.89 -11.76
N CYS A 240 -2.39 1.78 -10.44
CA CYS A 240 -2.86 2.91 -9.62
C CYS A 240 -1.85 4.06 -9.49
N GLY A 241 -0.59 3.85 -9.86
CA GLY A 241 0.45 4.87 -9.70
C GLY A 241 1.03 5.00 -8.29
N ALA A 242 0.56 4.27 -7.28
CA ALA A 242 1.00 4.42 -5.90
C ALA A 242 2.52 4.33 -5.72
N LEU A 243 3.18 3.37 -6.39
CA LEU A 243 4.64 3.26 -6.35
C LEU A 243 5.34 4.48 -6.95
N HIS A 244 4.74 5.12 -7.95
CA HIS A 244 5.27 6.33 -8.59
C HIS A 244 5.10 7.54 -7.67
N VAL A 245 3.91 7.72 -7.07
CA VAL A 245 3.64 8.79 -6.08
C VAL A 245 4.64 8.70 -4.94
N HIS A 246 4.72 7.55 -4.27
CA HIS A 246 5.64 7.33 -3.14
C HIS A 246 7.13 7.40 -3.52
N ALA A 247 7.46 7.31 -4.81
CA ALA A 247 8.82 7.49 -5.32
C ALA A 247 9.10 8.92 -5.81
N GLY A 248 8.11 9.80 -5.80
CA GLY A 248 8.22 11.18 -6.31
C GLY A 248 8.21 11.29 -7.84
N ILE A 249 7.74 10.25 -8.56
CA ILE A 249 7.64 10.26 -10.04
C ILE A 249 6.23 10.73 -10.41
N ARG A 250 5.94 12.01 -10.13
CA ARG A 250 4.60 12.61 -10.20
C ARG A 250 4.02 12.62 -11.62
N ASP A 251 4.81 12.97 -12.62
CA ASP A 251 4.34 13.09 -14.01
C ASP A 251 3.78 11.72 -14.50
N ARG A 252 4.51 10.64 -14.23
CA ARG A 252 4.04 9.29 -14.57
C ARG A 252 2.82 8.87 -13.74
N ALA A 253 2.75 9.27 -12.49
CA ALA A 253 1.58 9.02 -11.64
C ALA A 253 0.33 9.72 -12.18
N ARG A 254 0.43 10.96 -12.68
CA ARG A 254 -0.68 11.70 -13.33
C ARG A 254 -1.20 10.98 -14.57
N GLU A 255 -0.31 10.52 -15.45
CA GLU A 255 -0.72 9.75 -16.64
C GLU A 255 -1.52 8.50 -16.26
N LEU A 256 -1.05 7.76 -15.25
CA LEU A 256 -1.73 6.56 -14.77
C LEU A 256 -3.06 6.87 -14.10
N ALA A 257 -3.12 7.97 -13.35
CA ALA A 257 -4.36 8.47 -12.76
C ALA A 257 -5.37 8.86 -13.83
N LYS A 258 -4.96 9.63 -14.85
CA LYS A 258 -5.82 10.02 -15.99
C LYS A 258 -6.42 8.78 -16.68
N GLN A 259 -5.59 7.75 -16.94
CA GLN A 259 -6.05 6.49 -17.52
C GLN A 259 -7.13 5.80 -16.68
N ASN A 260 -6.93 5.72 -15.37
CA ASN A 260 -7.89 5.08 -14.47
C ASN A 260 -9.17 5.93 -14.31
N ILE A 261 -9.04 7.24 -14.10
CA ILE A 261 -10.18 8.16 -14.01
C ILE A 261 -11.09 7.98 -15.24
N GLN A 262 -10.53 8.01 -16.44
CA GLN A 262 -11.31 7.81 -17.66
C GLN A 262 -11.95 6.43 -17.71
N ALA A 263 -11.18 5.35 -17.46
CA ALA A 263 -11.66 3.97 -17.55
C ALA A 263 -12.84 3.66 -16.60
N PHE A 264 -12.93 4.38 -15.49
CA PHE A 264 -13.92 4.14 -14.45
C PHE A 264 -15.10 5.11 -14.51
N LEU A 265 -14.89 6.38 -14.79
CA LEU A 265 -16.00 7.35 -14.89
C LEU A 265 -16.90 7.09 -16.09
N ASP A 266 -16.34 6.69 -17.23
CA ASP A 266 -17.12 6.41 -18.45
C ASP A 266 -18.07 5.20 -18.32
N GLY A 267 -17.91 4.37 -17.29
CA GLY A 267 -18.66 3.13 -17.12
C GLY A 267 -19.96 3.22 -16.34
N GLY A 268 -20.30 4.36 -15.72
CA GLY A 268 -21.54 4.55 -14.95
C GLY A 268 -21.68 3.59 -13.76
N PHE A 269 -20.61 3.47 -12.94
CA PHE A 269 -20.58 2.61 -11.78
C PHE A 269 -20.95 3.37 -10.50
N ASP A 270 -21.58 2.68 -9.54
CA ASP A 270 -21.88 3.24 -8.24
C ASP A 270 -20.61 3.43 -7.41
N PHE A 271 -19.72 2.42 -7.42
CA PHE A 271 -18.48 2.42 -6.67
C PHE A 271 -17.30 1.80 -7.45
N PHE A 272 -16.09 2.21 -7.11
CA PHE A 272 -14.84 1.66 -7.61
C PHE A 272 -14.15 0.90 -6.47
N ILE A 273 -14.16 -0.44 -6.55
CA ILE A 273 -13.72 -1.30 -5.45
C ILE A 273 -12.29 -1.78 -5.67
N THR A 274 -11.48 -1.70 -4.62
CA THR A 274 -10.13 -2.28 -4.59
C THR A 274 -9.92 -3.15 -3.35
N ASN A 275 -9.11 -4.20 -3.49
CA ASN A 275 -8.67 -5.07 -2.39
C ASN A 275 -7.20 -4.80 -1.98
N ALA A 276 -6.69 -3.63 -2.33
CA ALA A 276 -5.30 -3.27 -2.08
C ALA A 276 -5.22 -1.89 -1.41
N ALA A 277 -5.06 -1.86 -0.09
CA ALA A 277 -5.07 -0.63 0.71
C ALA A 277 -4.12 0.46 0.19
N GLY A 278 -2.92 0.10 -0.29
CA GLY A 278 -1.98 1.06 -0.87
C GLY A 278 -2.46 1.64 -2.21
N CYS A 279 -3.17 0.86 -3.03
CA CYS A 279 -3.79 1.37 -4.25
C CYS A 279 -4.97 2.28 -3.91
N GLY A 280 -5.86 1.84 -3.02
CA GLY A 280 -7.05 2.59 -2.59
C GLY A 280 -6.71 3.94 -1.98
N SER A 281 -5.68 4.01 -1.15
CA SER A 281 -5.20 5.25 -0.55
C SER A 281 -4.85 6.29 -1.62
N VAL A 282 -3.99 5.93 -2.58
CA VAL A 282 -3.57 6.86 -3.63
C VAL A 282 -4.72 7.19 -4.60
N MET A 283 -5.59 6.23 -4.90
CA MET A 283 -6.78 6.49 -5.75
C MET A 283 -7.75 7.47 -5.08
N LYS A 284 -7.90 7.45 -3.76
CA LYS A 284 -8.67 8.45 -2.99
C LYS A 284 -7.97 9.82 -2.96
N GLU A 285 -6.66 9.85 -3.18
CA GLU A 285 -5.83 11.06 -3.18
C GLU A 285 -5.47 11.56 -4.60
N TYR A 286 -6.04 10.99 -5.67
CA TYR A 286 -5.80 11.47 -7.04
C TYR A 286 -6.00 12.97 -7.25
N PRO A 287 -6.97 13.66 -6.59
CA PRO A 287 -7.08 15.12 -6.72
C PRO A 287 -5.79 15.86 -6.44
N LEU A 288 -4.97 15.39 -5.47
CA LEU A 288 -3.71 16.02 -5.09
C LEU A 288 -2.64 15.99 -6.21
N LEU A 289 -2.82 15.15 -7.22
CA LEU A 289 -1.93 15.10 -8.38
C LEU A 289 -2.21 16.23 -9.39
N PHE A 290 -3.40 16.83 -9.33
CA PHE A 290 -3.88 17.83 -10.32
C PHE A 290 -4.18 19.20 -9.73
N GLU A 291 -4.05 19.36 -8.40
CA GLU A 291 -4.47 20.55 -7.64
C GLU A 291 -3.91 21.86 -8.21
N HIS A 292 -2.67 21.85 -8.73
CA HIS A 292 -1.99 23.03 -9.24
C HIS A 292 -1.71 23.01 -10.76
N GLU A 293 -2.10 21.93 -11.46
CA GLU A 293 -1.67 21.74 -12.84
C GLU A 293 -2.81 21.63 -13.86
N ASP A 294 -3.97 21.08 -13.46
CA ASP A 294 -5.01 20.74 -14.42
C ASP A 294 -6.38 20.71 -13.73
N HIS A 295 -7.08 21.86 -13.79
CA HIS A 295 -8.36 22.05 -13.12
C HIS A 295 -9.44 21.07 -13.62
N GLU A 296 -9.48 20.74 -14.91
CA GLU A 296 -10.46 19.79 -15.44
C GLU A 296 -10.25 18.41 -14.84
N TYR A 297 -9.00 17.93 -14.83
CA TYR A 297 -8.69 16.64 -14.22
C TYR A 297 -8.77 16.66 -12.71
N TYR A 298 -8.61 17.81 -12.05
CA TYR A 298 -8.84 17.93 -10.61
C TYR A 298 -10.29 17.60 -10.24
N GLU A 299 -11.28 18.17 -10.94
CA GLU A 299 -12.70 17.87 -10.67
C GLU A 299 -13.06 16.43 -11.03
N ARG A 300 -12.59 15.90 -12.14
CA ARG A 300 -12.76 14.49 -12.50
C ARG A 300 -12.13 13.54 -11.47
N ALA A 301 -10.96 13.88 -10.95
CA ALA A 301 -10.30 13.14 -9.89
C ALA A 301 -11.10 13.17 -8.59
N ARG A 302 -11.71 14.29 -8.23
CA ARG A 302 -12.61 14.42 -7.07
C ARG A 302 -13.82 13.51 -7.22
N GLU A 303 -14.48 13.53 -8.37
CA GLU A 303 -15.61 12.66 -8.67
C GLU A 303 -15.19 11.17 -8.56
N PHE A 304 -14.09 10.79 -9.21
CA PHE A 304 -13.55 9.45 -9.15
C PHE A 304 -13.26 9.02 -7.71
N SER A 305 -12.50 9.83 -6.96
CA SER A 305 -12.03 9.51 -5.61
C SER A 305 -13.20 9.37 -4.62
N SER A 306 -14.29 10.12 -4.81
CA SER A 306 -15.48 10.04 -3.96
C SER A 306 -16.19 8.67 -4.04
N ARG A 307 -16.01 7.93 -5.13
CA ARG A 307 -16.59 6.58 -5.36
C ARG A 307 -15.64 5.44 -5.05
N VAL A 308 -14.34 5.72 -4.79
CA VAL A 308 -13.36 4.67 -4.43
C VAL A 308 -13.66 4.12 -3.06
N ARG A 309 -13.72 2.79 -2.94
CA ARG A 309 -13.88 2.08 -1.67
C ARG A 309 -12.88 0.94 -1.55
N ASP A 310 -12.32 0.75 -0.37
CA ASP A 310 -11.71 -0.52 -0.03
C ASP A 310 -12.80 -1.60 0.05
N VAL A 311 -12.51 -2.80 -0.35
CA VAL A 311 -13.50 -3.89 -0.34
C VAL A 311 -14.05 -4.16 1.06
N THR A 312 -13.24 -3.99 2.10
CA THR A 312 -13.69 -4.19 3.49
C THR A 312 -14.57 -3.04 3.97
N GLU A 313 -14.26 -1.80 3.57
CA GLU A 313 -15.08 -0.61 3.79
C GLU A 313 -16.44 -0.81 3.12
N PHE A 314 -16.47 -1.09 1.83
CA PHE A 314 -17.69 -1.28 1.06
C PHE A 314 -18.59 -2.37 1.65
N LEU A 315 -18.03 -3.55 1.94
CA LEU A 315 -18.81 -4.66 2.50
C LEU A 315 -19.38 -4.34 3.89
N ALA A 316 -18.67 -3.58 4.72
CA ALA A 316 -19.17 -3.18 6.04
C ALA A 316 -20.25 -2.09 5.97
N ASP A 317 -20.22 -1.25 4.92
CA ASP A 317 -21.19 -0.16 4.71
C ASP A 317 -22.52 -0.66 4.11
N ILE A 318 -22.50 -1.83 3.46
CA ILE A 318 -23.72 -2.44 2.92
C ILE A 318 -24.29 -3.50 3.88
N GLU A 319 -25.54 -3.86 3.68
CA GLU A 319 -26.11 -5.07 4.30
C GLU A 319 -25.54 -6.31 3.62
N PHE A 320 -24.39 -6.81 4.11
CA PHE A 320 -23.74 -7.97 3.52
C PHE A 320 -24.36 -9.29 3.96
N ASP A 321 -24.30 -10.31 3.11
CA ASP A 321 -24.78 -11.67 3.39
C ASP A 321 -23.97 -12.31 4.54
N ARG A 322 -24.62 -12.61 5.65
CA ARG A 322 -24.01 -13.23 6.84
C ARG A 322 -24.15 -14.76 6.86
N ASN A 323 -24.61 -15.36 5.78
CA ASN A 323 -24.76 -16.82 5.66
C ASN A 323 -23.38 -17.49 5.47
N PHE A 324 -22.54 -17.37 6.47
CA PHE A 324 -21.23 -18.03 6.52
C PHE A 324 -21.32 -19.43 7.11
N GLY A 325 -20.50 -20.36 6.60
CA GLY A 325 -20.16 -21.58 7.31
C GLY A 325 -19.13 -21.32 8.42
N ALA A 326 -19.08 -22.17 9.41
CA ALA A 326 -18.19 -22.02 10.56
C ALA A 326 -16.72 -22.23 10.18
N ILE A 327 -15.86 -21.29 10.55
CA ILE A 327 -14.39 -21.40 10.46
C ILE A 327 -13.84 -21.54 11.88
N ARG A 328 -13.50 -22.77 12.28
CA ARG A 328 -12.92 -23.02 13.61
C ARG A 328 -11.41 -22.82 13.56
N ALA A 329 -10.95 -21.59 13.83
CA ALA A 329 -9.55 -21.22 13.84
C ALA A 329 -9.32 -20.00 14.73
N ARG A 330 -8.12 -19.90 15.31
CA ARG A 330 -7.67 -18.70 16.02
C ARG A 330 -7.01 -17.75 15.04
N ALA A 331 -7.54 -16.55 14.93
CA ALA A 331 -7.15 -15.55 13.94
C ALA A 331 -6.72 -14.23 14.58
N THR A 332 -5.79 -13.54 13.95
CA THR A 332 -5.40 -12.18 14.29
C THR A 332 -5.36 -11.31 13.05
N TYR A 333 -5.47 -9.99 13.21
CA TYR A 333 -5.51 -9.04 12.10
C TYR A 333 -4.40 -8.00 12.21
N GLN A 334 -3.61 -7.86 11.14
CA GLN A 334 -2.63 -6.79 10.96
C GLN A 334 -3.25 -5.68 10.11
N ASP A 335 -3.39 -4.49 10.68
CA ASP A 335 -3.89 -3.32 9.95
C ASP A 335 -2.88 -2.87 8.89
N PRO A 336 -3.25 -2.85 7.60
CA PRO A 336 -2.42 -2.18 6.61
C PRO A 336 -2.34 -0.68 6.93
N CYS A 337 -1.14 -0.14 6.99
CA CYS A 337 -0.94 1.26 7.37
C CYS A 337 -1.74 2.24 6.49
N HIS A 338 -1.79 2.02 5.18
CA HIS A 338 -2.58 2.85 4.27
C HIS A 338 -4.10 2.64 4.40
N LEU A 339 -4.56 1.53 4.97
CA LEU A 339 -5.97 1.38 5.33
C LEU A 339 -6.28 2.12 6.63
N GLY A 340 -5.51 1.80 7.68
CA GLY A 340 -5.78 2.30 9.04
C GLY A 340 -5.43 3.77 9.27
N HIS A 341 -4.37 4.28 8.63
CA HIS A 341 -3.90 5.66 8.82
C HIS A 341 -4.31 6.59 7.70
N ALA A 342 -4.02 6.25 6.44
CA ALA A 342 -4.32 7.14 5.32
C ALA A 342 -5.83 7.16 5.00
N GLN A 343 -6.49 5.99 4.90
CA GLN A 343 -7.93 5.91 4.63
C GLN A 343 -8.80 5.93 5.89
N ARG A 344 -8.21 5.83 7.09
CA ARG A 344 -8.89 5.82 8.40
C ARG A 344 -9.92 4.68 8.58
N ILE A 345 -9.74 3.58 7.86
CA ILE A 345 -10.61 2.40 7.91
C ILE A 345 -10.00 1.40 8.88
N ARG A 346 -10.61 1.21 10.06
CA ARG A 346 -10.14 0.32 11.13
C ARG A 346 -11.19 -0.68 11.60
N SER A 347 -12.42 -0.25 11.73
CA SER A 347 -13.55 -1.08 12.24
C SER A 347 -14.06 -2.09 11.22
N ALA A 348 -14.13 -1.70 9.95
CA ALA A 348 -14.73 -2.49 8.88
C ALA A 348 -14.16 -3.92 8.76
N PRO A 349 -12.83 -4.15 8.70
CA PRO A 349 -12.29 -5.52 8.67
C PRO A 349 -12.70 -6.34 9.90
N ARG A 350 -12.72 -5.73 11.08
CA ARG A 350 -13.08 -6.41 12.34
C ARG A 350 -14.56 -6.78 12.40
N GLN A 351 -15.45 -5.91 11.89
CA GLN A 351 -16.88 -6.21 11.77
C GLN A 351 -17.14 -7.43 10.87
N LEU A 352 -16.45 -7.50 9.74
CA LEU A 352 -16.55 -8.64 8.82
C LEU A 352 -16.04 -9.93 9.46
N LEU A 353 -14.90 -9.89 10.17
CA LEU A 353 -14.32 -11.04 10.85
C LEU A 353 -15.21 -11.52 12.00
N ALA A 354 -15.79 -10.62 12.77
CA ALA A 354 -16.70 -10.95 13.87
C ALA A 354 -18.00 -11.64 13.41
N ALA A 355 -18.36 -11.48 12.14
CA ALA A 355 -19.55 -12.13 11.57
C ALA A 355 -19.33 -13.60 11.19
N ILE A 356 -18.08 -14.11 11.17
CA ILE A 356 -17.75 -15.49 10.77
C ILE A 356 -17.95 -16.41 11.98
N PRO A 357 -18.89 -17.38 11.93
CA PRO A 357 -19.12 -18.30 13.04
C PRO A 357 -17.89 -19.15 13.35
N GLY A 358 -17.59 -19.34 14.63
CA GLY A 358 -16.50 -20.18 15.11
C GLY A 358 -15.09 -19.59 14.99
N LEU A 359 -14.94 -18.36 14.43
CA LEU A 359 -13.65 -17.69 14.37
C LEU A 359 -13.31 -17.09 15.74
N GLU A 360 -12.22 -17.56 16.36
CA GLU A 360 -11.67 -16.97 17.57
C GLU A 360 -10.76 -15.78 17.18
N PHE A 361 -11.30 -14.57 17.20
CA PHE A 361 -10.54 -13.38 16.87
C PHE A 361 -9.77 -12.85 18.09
N VAL A 362 -8.44 -12.73 17.95
CA VAL A 362 -7.53 -12.16 18.95
C VAL A 362 -6.88 -10.92 18.38
N GLU A 363 -7.10 -9.78 19.04
CA GLU A 363 -6.52 -8.51 18.59
C GLU A 363 -4.99 -8.54 18.62
N LEU A 364 -4.34 -8.05 17.60
CA LEU A 364 -2.89 -7.94 17.50
C LEU A 364 -2.42 -6.68 18.22
N LYS A 365 -1.54 -6.84 19.20
CA LYS A 365 -0.91 -5.67 19.84
C LYS A 365 -0.13 -4.85 18.81
N GLU A 366 -0.36 -3.55 18.76
CA GLU A 366 0.23 -2.64 17.76
C GLU A 366 -0.05 -3.12 16.31
N SER A 367 -1.28 -3.53 16.05
CA SER A 367 -1.72 -4.02 14.74
C SER A 367 -1.45 -2.99 13.64
N GLU A 368 -1.58 -1.71 13.93
CA GLU A 368 -1.43 -0.57 13.04
C GLU A 368 0.03 -0.21 12.69
N VAL A 369 1.01 -0.70 13.47
CA VAL A 369 2.43 -0.47 13.15
C VAL A 369 2.80 -1.17 11.84
N CYS A 370 3.49 -0.46 10.94
CA CYS A 370 3.82 -0.95 9.61
C CYS A 370 4.58 -2.28 9.66
N CYS A 371 4.22 -3.22 8.78
CA CYS A 371 4.88 -4.53 8.64
C CYS A 371 6.26 -4.46 7.96
N GLY A 372 6.68 -3.29 7.45
CA GLY A 372 7.93 -3.10 6.73
C GLY A 372 7.85 -3.31 5.22
N SER A 373 6.68 -3.62 4.63
CA SER A 373 6.54 -3.83 3.18
C SER A 373 6.74 -2.55 2.37
N ALA A 374 5.88 -1.53 2.56
CA ALA A 374 5.91 -0.20 1.96
C ALA A 374 6.35 -0.15 0.47
N GLY A 375 5.61 -0.81 -0.39
CA GLY A 375 5.90 -0.88 -1.83
C GLY A 375 7.20 -1.61 -2.13
N ILE A 376 8.24 -0.90 -2.57
CA ILE A 376 9.57 -1.45 -2.84
C ILE A 376 10.54 -1.26 -1.66
N TYR A 377 10.09 -0.69 -0.56
CA TYR A 377 10.92 -0.37 0.61
C TYR A 377 11.64 -1.62 1.16
N ASN A 378 10.94 -2.74 1.26
CA ASN A 378 11.50 -4.00 1.73
C ASN A 378 12.66 -4.55 0.86
N VAL A 379 12.79 -4.09 -0.38
CA VAL A 379 13.90 -4.41 -1.27
C VAL A 379 15.03 -3.40 -1.12
N VAL A 380 14.71 -2.10 -1.09
CA VAL A 380 15.70 -1.00 -1.05
C VAL A 380 16.25 -0.78 0.35
N GLN A 381 15.39 -0.80 1.37
CA GLN A 381 15.70 -0.60 2.80
C GLN A 381 15.54 -1.92 3.57
N ASN A 382 16.14 -2.98 3.03
CA ASN A 382 15.89 -4.35 3.49
C ASN A 382 16.15 -4.55 4.99
N GLU A 383 17.21 -3.97 5.54
CA GLU A 383 17.55 -4.13 6.97
C GLU A 383 16.46 -3.58 7.89
N MET A 384 15.95 -2.39 7.60
CA MET A 384 14.89 -1.78 8.38
C MET A 384 13.59 -2.59 8.23
N ALA A 385 13.25 -2.99 7.00
CA ALA A 385 12.08 -3.84 6.73
C ALA A 385 12.11 -5.16 7.51
N GLU A 386 13.29 -5.78 7.62
CA GLU A 386 13.49 -7.02 8.38
C GLU A 386 13.34 -6.81 9.90
N ARG A 387 13.82 -5.68 10.45
CA ARG A 387 13.62 -5.34 11.87
C ARG A 387 12.13 -5.18 12.18
N LEU A 388 11.42 -4.43 11.34
CA LEU A 388 9.97 -4.21 11.50
C LEU A 388 9.18 -5.52 11.36
N LEU A 389 9.53 -6.37 10.39
CA LEU A 389 8.91 -7.67 10.23
C LEU A 389 9.14 -8.56 11.44
N LYS A 390 10.36 -8.63 11.96
CA LYS A 390 10.69 -9.41 13.15
C LYS A 390 9.86 -8.97 14.36
N SER A 391 9.80 -7.66 14.61
CA SER A 391 8.98 -7.08 15.68
C SER A 391 7.49 -7.42 15.50
N LYS A 392 6.95 -7.32 14.28
CA LYS A 392 5.56 -7.68 13.97
C LYS A 392 5.30 -9.17 14.22
N MET A 393 6.21 -10.07 13.79
CA MET A 393 6.04 -11.51 13.97
C MET A 393 6.11 -11.94 15.44
N GLN A 394 6.88 -11.25 16.29
CA GLN A 394 6.88 -11.47 17.73
C GLN A 394 5.49 -11.22 18.35
N ARG A 395 4.83 -10.11 17.96
CA ARG A 395 3.47 -9.81 18.41
C ARG A 395 2.44 -10.82 17.90
N VAL A 396 2.62 -11.30 16.66
CA VAL A 396 1.80 -12.38 16.12
C VAL A 396 1.99 -13.66 16.94
N ASP A 397 3.21 -13.97 17.37
CA ASP A 397 3.49 -15.14 18.22
C ASP A 397 2.78 -15.07 19.57
N GLU A 398 2.66 -13.88 20.16
CA GLU A 398 1.95 -13.62 21.42
C GLU A 398 0.44 -13.93 21.32
N THR A 399 -0.17 -13.76 20.13
CA THR A 399 -1.61 -14.06 19.94
C THR A 399 -1.91 -15.56 19.90
N GLY A 400 -0.93 -16.40 19.61
CA GLY A 400 -1.14 -17.83 19.35
C GLY A 400 -1.95 -18.14 18.09
N ALA A 401 -2.21 -17.13 17.23
CA ALA A 401 -3.06 -17.29 16.07
C ALA A 401 -2.47 -18.24 15.01
N GLU A 402 -3.36 -19.02 14.40
CA GLU A 402 -3.07 -19.89 13.25
C GLU A 402 -3.28 -19.16 11.93
N LEU A 403 -4.22 -18.19 11.91
CA LEU A 403 -4.52 -17.33 10.78
C LEU A 403 -4.04 -15.91 11.05
N ILE A 404 -3.24 -15.38 10.14
CA ILE A 404 -2.84 -13.96 10.12
C ILE A 404 -3.59 -13.29 8.98
N LEU A 405 -4.44 -12.33 9.31
CA LEU A 405 -5.28 -11.65 8.33
C LEU A 405 -4.76 -10.24 8.07
N THR A 406 -4.93 -9.77 6.85
CA THR A 406 -4.65 -8.38 6.46
C THR A 406 -5.50 -8.00 5.24
N ALA A 407 -5.51 -6.72 4.84
CA ALA A 407 -6.28 -6.22 3.70
C ALA A 407 -5.38 -5.51 2.66
N ASN A 408 -4.17 -6.03 2.44
CA ASN A 408 -3.25 -5.45 1.46
C ASN A 408 -2.26 -6.47 0.89
N PRO A 409 -2.16 -6.64 -0.43
CA PRO A 409 -1.23 -7.58 -1.07
C PRO A 409 0.24 -7.42 -0.65
N GLY A 410 0.73 -6.18 -0.47
CA GLY A 410 2.09 -5.93 0.00
C GLY A 410 2.33 -6.48 1.42
N CYS A 411 1.35 -6.31 2.32
CA CYS A 411 1.41 -6.86 3.68
C CYS A 411 1.34 -8.39 3.65
N LEU A 412 0.51 -8.98 2.76
CA LEU A 412 0.46 -10.44 2.57
C LEU A 412 1.84 -11.01 2.23
N LEU A 413 2.56 -10.41 1.28
CA LEU A 413 3.92 -10.86 0.92
C LEU A 413 4.87 -10.78 2.08
N GLN A 414 4.88 -9.67 2.80
CA GLN A 414 5.78 -9.43 3.92
C GLN A 414 5.52 -10.42 5.07
N LEU A 415 4.26 -10.62 5.44
CA LEU A 415 3.87 -11.55 6.51
C LEU A 415 4.10 -13.01 6.11
N ARG A 416 3.84 -13.40 4.84
CA ARG A 416 4.17 -14.72 4.30
C ARG A 416 5.67 -14.99 4.37
N ALA A 417 6.52 -14.00 4.08
CA ALA A 417 7.96 -14.12 4.27
C ALA A 417 8.34 -14.32 5.76
N GLY A 418 7.68 -13.62 6.68
CA GLY A 418 7.84 -13.81 8.12
C GLY A 418 7.46 -15.23 8.57
N VAL A 419 6.30 -15.72 8.14
CA VAL A 419 5.83 -17.08 8.45
C VAL A 419 6.76 -18.15 7.88
N SER A 420 7.28 -17.97 6.68
CA SER A 420 8.20 -18.95 6.05
C SER A 420 9.49 -19.19 6.82
N ARG A 421 9.85 -18.25 7.70
CA ARG A 421 11.03 -18.32 8.58
C ARG A 421 10.70 -18.81 10.02
N SER A 422 9.40 -18.90 10.31
CA SER A 422 8.92 -19.41 11.61
C SER A 422 8.82 -20.94 11.60
N SER A 423 9.05 -21.58 12.76
CA SER A 423 8.80 -23.00 12.95
C SER A 423 7.29 -23.33 13.05
N ARG A 424 6.45 -22.35 13.33
CA ARG A 424 5.00 -22.53 13.46
C ARG A 424 4.34 -22.47 12.09
N LYS A 425 3.52 -23.46 11.78
CA LYS A 425 2.69 -23.45 10.57
C LYS A 425 1.53 -22.46 10.75
N ARG A 426 1.47 -21.45 9.89
CA ARG A 426 0.41 -20.43 9.87
C ARG A 426 -0.01 -20.16 8.45
N ARG A 427 -1.25 -19.72 8.28
CA ARG A 427 -1.75 -19.20 7.01
C ARG A 427 -1.80 -17.67 7.09
N VAL A 428 -1.43 -17.01 6.01
CA VAL A 428 -1.58 -15.56 5.86
C VAL A 428 -2.55 -15.30 4.70
N LEU A 429 -3.71 -14.72 5.02
CA LEU A 429 -4.82 -14.51 4.09
C LEU A 429 -5.25 -13.06 4.08
N HIS A 430 -5.82 -12.65 2.95
CA HIS A 430 -6.62 -11.44 2.90
C HIS A 430 -7.97 -11.68 3.59
N VAL A 431 -8.55 -10.63 4.22
CA VAL A 431 -9.89 -10.73 4.83
C VAL A 431 -10.91 -11.33 3.84
N VAL A 432 -10.90 -10.87 2.60
CA VAL A 432 -11.82 -11.36 1.55
C VAL A 432 -11.60 -12.83 1.20
N GLU A 433 -10.35 -13.33 1.25
CA GLU A 433 -10.10 -14.76 1.03
C GLU A 433 -10.77 -15.61 2.13
N LEU A 434 -10.74 -15.14 3.39
CA LEU A 434 -11.41 -15.83 4.49
C LEU A 434 -12.94 -15.76 4.38
N LEU A 435 -13.50 -14.62 3.95
CA LEU A 435 -14.94 -14.50 3.67
C LEU A 435 -15.39 -15.46 2.56
N ASP A 436 -14.63 -15.55 1.47
CA ASP A 436 -14.91 -16.47 0.37
C ASP A 436 -14.84 -17.94 0.82
N GLU A 437 -13.85 -18.30 1.65
CA GLU A 437 -13.77 -19.64 2.27
C GLU A 437 -15.00 -19.92 3.15
N ALA A 438 -15.43 -18.95 3.97
CA ALA A 438 -16.58 -19.12 4.84
C ALA A 438 -17.90 -19.31 4.07
N TYR A 439 -18.09 -18.57 2.96
CA TYR A 439 -19.22 -18.78 2.06
C TYR A 439 -19.18 -20.16 1.38
N ALA A 440 -17.98 -20.63 0.99
CA ALA A 440 -17.83 -21.95 0.36
C ALA A 440 -18.13 -23.12 1.32
N VAL A 441 -17.82 -22.99 2.61
CA VAL A 441 -18.18 -23.98 3.63
C VAL A 441 -19.69 -24.11 3.78
N ASN A 442 -20.43 -22.99 3.79
CA ASN A 442 -21.90 -23.02 3.88
C ASN A 442 -22.55 -23.71 2.67
N LYS A 443 -22.02 -23.50 1.45
CA LYS A 443 -22.54 -24.19 0.24
C LYS A 443 -22.39 -25.72 0.28
N LYS A 444 -21.42 -26.26 1.02
CA LYS A 444 -21.18 -27.71 1.15
C LYS A 444 -22.04 -28.38 2.23
N THR A 445 -22.59 -27.57 3.14
CA THR A 445 -23.41 -28.05 4.27
C THR A 445 -24.91 -28.01 3.96
N ARG A 446 -25.29 -27.40 2.84
CA ARG A 446 -26.64 -27.44 2.25
C ARG A 446 -26.71 -28.48 1.14
#